data_c37cccb90be30676451e7df93b9e44ee
#
_entry.id   c37cccb90be30676451e7df93b9e44ee
#
_cell.length_a   1.000
_cell.length_b   1.000
_cell.length_c   1.000
_cell.angle_alpha   90.00
_cell.angle_beta   90.00
_cell.angle_gamma   90.00
#
_symmetry.space_group_name_H-M   'P 1'
#
loop_
_entity.id
_entity.type
_entity.pdbx_description
1 polymer ?
#
loop_
_entity_poly.entity_id
_entity_poly.type
_entity_poly.pdbx_seq_one_letter_code
_entity_poly.pdbx_strand_id
1 'polypeptide(L)'
;ASDVYKRQLDICAEYDVTISLGDGLRPGCLADATDRAQIQELLNLGELTQRAWQRGVQVMVEGPGHVPYNQIAANMQLQKRLCHGAPFYVLGPLVTDIAPGYDHITSAIGGTLAAVSGADFLCYVTPAEHLGLPDIDDVREGVIATRIAAHAADIAKGLPQAIAWDREMAVARKNLDWPEQIRLALDPVKAQAYRDKKNKAEDEACSMCGDYCAVKIVGQYLEAHRKKQ
;
A
#
# COMPACT_ATOMS: atom_id res chain seq x y z
N ALA A 1 5.04 -13.70 31.85
CA ALA A 1 4.57 -13.40 30.48
C ALA A 1 3.31 -14.18 30.11
N SER A 2 3.24 -15.50 30.39
CA SER A 2 2.07 -16.31 30.03
C SER A 2 0.76 -15.87 30.72
N ASP A 3 0.80 -15.43 31.97
CA ASP A 3 -0.39 -15.02 32.71
C ASP A 3 -0.94 -13.67 32.25
N VAL A 4 -0.07 -12.74 31.84
CA VAL A 4 -0.48 -11.46 31.29
C VAL A 4 -1.21 -11.67 29.96
N TYR A 5 -0.64 -12.46 29.06
CA TYR A 5 -1.25 -12.76 27.78
C TYR A 5 -2.60 -13.48 27.94
N LYS A 6 -2.68 -14.44 28.87
CA LYS A 6 -3.95 -15.13 29.16
C LYS A 6 -5.04 -14.14 29.59
N ARG A 7 -4.72 -13.22 30.49
CA ARG A 7 -5.66 -12.18 30.94
C ARG A 7 -6.06 -11.24 29.82
N GLN A 8 -5.13 -10.86 28.91
CA GLN A 8 -5.45 -10.08 27.72
C GLN A 8 -6.45 -10.81 26.81
N LEU A 9 -6.25 -12.11 26.59
CA LEU A 9 -7.16 -12.92 25.78
C LEU A 9 -8.56 -13.02 26.41
N ASP A 10 -8.64 -13.15 27.75
CA ASP A 10 -9.93 -13.17 28.45
C ASP A 10 -10.70 -11.84 28.25
N ILE A 11 -10.01 -10.71 28.32
CA ILE A 11 -10.58 -9.38 28.05
C ILE A 11 -10.99 -9.26 26.56
N CYS A 12 -10.12 -9.67 25.63
CA CYS A 12 -10.43 -9.61 24.21
C CYS A 12 -11.66 -10.46 23.85
N ALA A 13 -11.80 -11.62 24.45
CA ALA A 13 -12.97 -12.48 24.27
C ALA A 13 -14.24 -11.87 24.84
N GLU A 14 -14.17 -11.23 26.03
CA GLU A 14 -15.31 -10.58 26.69
C GLU A 14 -15.85 -9.40 25.87
N TYR A 15 -14.95 -8.59 25.27
CA TYR A 15 -15.31 -7.36 24.55
C TYR A 15 -15.31 -7.52 23.03
N ASP A 16 -15.16 -8.71 22.50
CA ASP A 16 -15.07 -9.00 21.05
C ASP A 16 -14.00 -8.15 20.33
N VAL A 17 -12.79 -8.11 20.91
CA VAL A 17 -11.66 -7.32 20.42
C VAL A 17 -10.67 -8.22 19.69
N THR A 18 -10.30 -7.86 18.46
CA THR A 18 -9.20 -8.49 17.73
C THR A 18 -7.86 -8.06 18.32
N ILE A 19 -6.96 -9.02 18.56
CA ILE A 19 -5.60 -8.72 19.01
C ILE A 19 -4.66 -8.56 17.81
N SER A 20 -3.84 -7.50 17.83
CA SER A 20 -2.70 -7.34 16.94
C SER A 20 -1.44 -7.78 17.65
N LEU A 21 -0.86 -8.88 17.20
CA LEU A 21 0.37 -9.43 17.77
C LEU A 21 1.56 -8.71 17.17
N GLY A 22 2.15 -7.82 17.93
CA GLY A 22 3.22 -6.95 17.50
C GLY A 22 4.58 -7.62 17.49
N ASP A 23 5.47 -6.93 16.80
CA ASP A 23 6.79 -7.29 16.33
C ASP A 23 7.86 -6.38 16.97
N GLY A 24 8.20 -6.65 18.21
CA GLY A 24 9.23 -5.89 18.94
C GLY A 24 10.64 -6.02 18.33
N LEU A 25 10.85 -7.06 17.53
CA LEU A 25 12.12 -7.37 16.86
C LEU A 25 12.03 -7.21 15.33
N ARG A 26 11.08 -6.42 14.82
CA ARG A 26 11.03 -6.11 13.39
C ARG A 26 12.30 -5.37 12.96
N PRO A 27 12.81 -5.62 11.73
CA PRO A 27 14.00 -4.94 11.24
C PRO A 27 13.79 -3.42 11.16
N GLY A 28 14.67 -2.67 11.82
CA GLY A 28 14.74 -1.21 11.77
C GLY A 28 15.72 -0.68 10.73
N CYS A 29 16.43 -1.58 10.04
CA CYS A 29 17.28 -1.33 8.89
C CYS A 29 17.41 -2.60 8.06
N LEU A 30 17.88 -2.46 6.81
CA LEU A 30 18.01 -3.62 5.90
C LEU A 30 18.96 -4.70 6.44
N ALA A 31 19.95 -4.32 7.26
CA ALA A 31 20.92 -5.26 7.83
C ALA A 31 20.29 -6.25 8.81
N ASP A 32 19.17 -5.91 9.44
CA ASP A 32 18.48 -6.76 10.41
C ASP A 32 17.42 -7.66 9.75
N ALA A 33 17.15 -7.44 8.46
CA ALA A 33 16.08 -8.14 7.75
C ALA A 33 16.33 -9.65 7.67
N THR A 34 15.31 -10.42 8.04
CA THR A 34 15.31 -11.89 7.97
C THR A 34 16.39 -12.52 8.86
N ASP A 35 16.80 -11.79 9.90
CA ASP A 35 17.76 -12.27 10.87
C ASP A 35 17.13 -13.31 11.83
N ARG A 36 17.98 -13.88 12.68
CA ARG A 36 17.53 -14.87 13.66
C ARG A 36 16.51 -14.31 14.64
N ALA A 37 16.64 -13.04 15.04
CA ALA A 37 15.76 -12.40 16.01
C ALA A 37 14.36 -12.21 15.43
N GLN A 38 14.26 -11.68 14.22
CA GLN A 38 12.99 -11.54 13.50
C GLN A 38 12.29 -12.88 13.31
N ILE A 39 13.01 -13.90 12.86
CA ILE A 39 12.42 -15.23 12.62
C ILE A 39 11.99 -15.90 13.93
N GLN A 40 12.79 -15.78 15.00
CA GLN A 40 12.43 -16.33 16.31
C GLN A 40 11.17 -15.65 16.87
N GLU A 41 11.03 -14.35 16.71
CA GLU A 41 9.81 -13.64 17.10
C GLU A 41 8.62 -14.15 16.31
N LEU A 42 8.75 -14.30 15.00
CA LEU A 42 7.68 -14.80 14.15
C LEU A 42 7.19 -16.21 14.57
N LEU A 43 8.10 -17.10 14.98
CA LEU A 43 7.74 -18.40 15.55
C LEU A 43 6.91 -18.23 16.83
N ASN A 44 7.32 -17.33 17.73
CA ASN A 44 6.59 -17.05 18.96
C ASN A 44 5.19 -16.47 18.67
N LEU A 45 5.08 -15.58 17.69
CA LEU A 45 3.79 -15.00 17.26
C LEU A 45 2.86 -16.08 16.70
N GLY A 46 3.40 -17.07 16.00
CA GLY A 46 2.64 -18.24 15.54
C GLY A 46 2.04 -19.06 16.70
N GLU A 47 2.83 -19.30 17.75
CA GLU A 47 2.32 -19.97 18.95
C GLU A 47 1.26 -19.14 19.69
N LEU A 48 1.47 -17.82 19.81
CA LEU A 48 0.52 -16.93 20.44
C LEU A 48 -0.79 -16.82 19.65
N THR A 49 -0.70 -16.85 18.33
CA THR A 49 -1.87 -16.90 17.43
C THR A 49 -2.75 -18.11 17.74
N GLN A 50 -2.17 -19.30 17.83
CA GLN A 50 -2.92 -20.50 18.16
C GLN A 50 -3.60 -20.42 19.52
N ARG A 51 -2.92 -19.87 20.53
CA ARG A 51 -3.49 -19.68 21.88
C ARG A 51 -4.67 -18.71 21.87
N ALA A 52 -4.60 -17.65 21.06
CA ALA A 52 -5.71 -16.71 20.90
C ALA A 52 -6.93 -17.36 20.25
N TRP A 53 -6.71 -18.10 19.17
CA TRP A 53 -7.79 -18.83 18.47
C TRP A 53 -8.48 -19.87 19.34
N GLN A 54 -7.72 -20.59 20.20
CA GLN A 54 -8.29 -21.52 21.18
C GLN A 54 -9.20 -20.84 22.20
N ARG A 55 -9.07 -19.50 22.38
CA ARG A 55 -9.93 -18.68 23.22
C ARG A 55 -11.03 -17.95 22.45
N GLY A 56 -11.18 -18.21 21.15
CA GLY A 56 -12.13 -17.54 20.29
C GLY A 56 -11.78 -16.09 19.96
N VAL A 57 -10.53 -15.67 20.21
CA VAL A 57 -10.04 -14.30 19.93
C VAL A 57 -9.46 -14.22 18.53
N GLN A 58 -9.92 -13.24 17.75
CA GLN A 58 -9.35 -12.93 16.43
C GLN A 58 -7.96 -12.34 16.57
N VAL A 59 -7.10 -12.65 15.59
CA VAL A 59 -5.70 -12.23 15.59
C VAL A 59 -5.33 -11.67 14.23
N MET A 60 -4.56 -10.58 14.21
CA MET A 60 -3.65 -10.27 13.12
C MET A 60 -2.22 -10.21 13.66
N VAL A 61 -1.24 -10.47 12.80
CA VAL A 61 0.18 -10.46 13.15
C VAL A 61 0.82 -9.26 12.49
N GLU A 62 1.62 -8.51 13.24
CA GLU A 62 2.41 -7.43 12.70
C GLU A 62 3.76 -7.94 12.20
N GLY A 63 4.34 -7.29 11.23
CA GLY A 63 5.60 -7.73 10.64
C GLY A 63 6.25 -6.69 9.78
N PRO A 64 7.28 -7.09 9.00
CA PRO A 64 8.57 -6.43 9.07
C PRO A 64 8.52 -5.01 8.53
N GLY A 65 9.45 -4.17 9.04
CA GLY A 65 9.69 -2.80 8.61
C GLY A 65 10.64 -2.75 7.41
N HIS A 66 11.95 -2.71 7.66
CA HIS A 66 12.96 -2.63 6.60
C HIS A 66 13.32 -4.01 6.06
N VAL A 67 13.06 -4.26 4.77
CA VAL A 67 13.39 -5.55 4.13
C VAL A 67 13.88 -5.30 2.71
N PRO A 68 15.04 -5.84 2.31
CA PRO A 68 15.49 -5.81 0.92
C PRO A 68 14.41 -6.38 -0.01
N TYR A 69 14.18 -5.72 -1.14
CA TYR A 69 13.10 -6.03 -2.07
C TYR A 69 13.00 -7.53 -2.42
N ASN A 70 14.14 -8.18 -2.67
CA ASN A 70 14.21 -9.59 -3.03
C ASN A 70 13.87 -10.56 -1.88
N GLN A 71 13.78 -10.11 -0.63
CA GLN A 71 13.43 -10.93 0.52
C GLN A 71 11.96 -10.80 0.95
N ILE A 72 11.23 -9.84 0.43
CA ILE A 72 9.85 -9.53 0.86
C ILE A 72 8.93 -10.72 0.64
N ALA A 73 8.90 -11.31 -0.54
CA ALA A 73 8.02 -12.44 -0.84
C ALA A 73 8.28 -13.64 0.08
N ALA A 74 9.55 -13.93 0.40
CA ALA A 74 9.91 -15.00 1.33
C ALA A 74 9.41 -14.70 2.75
N ASN A 75 9.52 -13.45 3.22
CA ASN A 75 8.99 -13.04 4.52
C ASN A 75 7.47 -13.21 4.61
N MET A 76 6.72 -12.85 3.56
CA MET A 76 5.26 -13.06 3.52
C MET A 76 4.91 -14.54 3.60
N GLN A 77 5.60 -15.38 2.83
CA GLN A 77 5.37 -16.83 2.83
C GLN A 77 5.72 -17.48 4.17
N LEU A 78 6.81 -17.05 4.81
CA LEU A 78 7.20 -17.53 6.14
C LEU A 78 6.10 -17.23 7.17
N GLN A 79 5.61 -16.00 7.21
CA GLN A 79 4.54 -15.64 8.14
C GLN A 79 3.30 -16.49 7.92
N LYS A 80 2.84 -16.64 6.69
CA LYS A 80 1.66 -17.46 6.39
C LYS A 80 1.82 -18.90 6.86
N ARG A 81 3.02 -19.44 6.74
CA ARG A 81 3.34 -20.79 7.20
C ARG A 81 3.43 -20.88 8.73
N LEU A 82 4.23 -20.01 9.35
CA LEU A 82 4.52 -20.05 10.77
C LEU A 82 3.36 -19.57 11.64
N CYS A 83 2.56 -18.61 11.14
CA CYS A 83 1.39 -18.07 11.82
C CYS A 83 0.06 -18.64 11.30
N HIS A 84 0.08 -19.82 10.68
CA HIS A 84 -1.10 -20.60 10.30
C HIS A 84 -2.10 -19.85 9.40
N GLY A 85 -1.63 -18.95 8.54
CA GLY A 85 -2.45 -18.14 7.64
C GLY A 85 -3.11 -16.92 8.29
N ALA A 86 -2.75 -16.57 9.53
CA ALA A 86 -3.26 -15.37 10.18
C ALA A 86 -3.04 -14.13 9.31
N PRO A 87 -3.97 -13.16 9.33
CA PRO A 87 -3.79 -11.88 8.64
C PRO A 87 -2.47 -11.21 9.02
N PHE A 88 -1.77 -10.67 8.03
CA PHE A 88 -0.45 -10.07 8.18
C PHE A 88 -0.49 -8.58 7.88
N TYR A 89 -0.12 -7.76 8.88
CA TYR A 89 -0.02 -6.32 8.82
C TYR A 89 1.45 -5.92 8.80
N VAL A 90 1.90 -5.28 7.72
CA VAL A 90 3.31 -4.96 7.51
C VAL A 90 3.57 -3.46 7.51
N LEU A 91 4.72 -3.04 8.03
CA LEU A 91 5.18 -1.65 7.99
C LEU A 91 6.00 -1.43 6.72
N GLY A 92 5.34 -1.08 5.66
CA GLY A 92 5.97 -0.97 4.35
C GLY A 92 5.85 -2.28 3.56
N PRO A 93 6.93 -3.09 3.41
CA PRO A 93 8.30 -2.85 3.90
C PRO A 93 9.07 -1.75 3.17
N LEU A 94 9.96 -1.09 3.92
CA LEU A 94 10.89 -0.10 3.35
C LEU A 94 12.06 -0.84 2.68
N VAL A 95 12.30 -0.57 1.40
CA VAL A 95 13.23 -1.35 0.56
C VAL A 95 14.65 -0.79 0.53
N THR A 96 14.88 0.35 1.15
CA THR A 96 16.20 0.99 1.28
C THR A 96 16.22 1.93 2.48
N ASP A 97 17.42 2.08 3.09
CA ASP A 97 17.62 2.92 4.28
C ASP A 97 18.13 4.32 3.93
N ILE A 98 18.48 4.60 2.67
CA ILE A 98 19.15 5.84 2.26
C ILE A 98 18.22 6.94 1.74
N ALA A 99 16.91 6.82 2.02
CA ALA A 99 15.92 7.77 1.50
C ALA A 99 15.12 8.50 2.59
N PRO A 100 15.75 9.06 3.65
CA PRO A 100 15.03 9.86 4.64
C PRO A 100 14.27 11.01 3.97
N GLY A 101 13.03 11.25 4.39
CA GLY A 101 12.11 12.19 3.75
C GLY A 101 11.30 11.59 2.58
N TYR A 102 11.64 10.39 2.14
CA TYR A 102 10.96 9.64 1.07
C TYR A 102 10.55 8.22 1.49
N ASP A 103 10.50 7.96 2.79
CA ASP A 103 10.18 6.63 3.31
C ASP A 103 8.79 6.14 2.90
N HIS A 104 7.82 7.03 2.69
CA HIS A 104 6.52 6.72 2.10
C HIS A 104 6.63 6.13 0.68
N ILE A 105 7.63 6.52 -0.11
CA ILE A 105 7.89 5.97 -1.44
C ILE A 105 8.54 4.60 -1.33
N THR A 106 9.57 4.45 -0.49
CA THR A 106 10.25 3.16 -0.29
C THR A 106 9.29 2.11 0.27
N SER A 107 8.40 2.53 1.19
CA SER A 107 7.31 1.75 1.73
C SER A 107 6.29 1.34 0.67
N ALA A 108 5.89 2.25 -0.22
CA ALA A 108 4.94 1.92 -1.29
C ALA A 108 5.51 0.87 -2.26
N ILE A 109 6.80 0.94 -2.57
CA ILE A 109 7.49 -0.06 -3.42
C ILE A 109 7.44 -1.45 -2.77
N GLY A 110 7.87 -1.55 -1.53
CA GLY A 110 7.90 -2.83 -0.81
C GLY A 110 6.50 -3.32 -0.44
N GLY A 111 5.61 -2.41 -0.07
CA GLY A 111 4.23 -2.70 0.27
C GLY A 111 3.44 -3.31 -0.89
N THR A 112 3.66 -2.82 -2.12
CA THR A 112 3.05 -3.42 -3.31
C THR A 112 3.46 -4.90 -3.44
N LEU A 113 4.76 -5.20 -3.34
CA LEU A 113 5.24 -6.57 -3.43
C LEU A 113 4.74 -7.43 -2.25
N ALA A 114 4.75 -6.88 -1.04
CA ALA A 114 4.25 -7.59 0.14
C ALA A 114 2.77 -7.96 -0.02
N ALA A 115 1.93 -7.01 -0.47
CA ALA A 115 0.51 -7.24 -0.68
C ALA A 115 0.24 -8.29 -1.77
N VAL A 116 0.98 -8.27 -2.88
CA VAL A 116 0.91 -9.31 -3.92
C VAL A 116 1.35 -10.67 -3.39
N SER A 117 2.32 -10.70 -2.46
CA SER A 117 2.91 -11.93 -1.93
C SER A 117 2.19 -12.50 -0.70
N GLY A 118 1.16 -11.82 -0.17
CA GLY A 118 0.33 -12.37 0.90
C GLY A 118 0.12 -11.49 2.13
N ALA A 119 0.62 -10.25 2.18
CA ALA A 119 0.22 -9.32 3.22
C ALA A 119 -1.26 -8.92 3.03
N ASP A 120 -1.96 -8.76 4.15
CA ASP A 120 -3.40 -8.43 4.18
C ASP A 120 -3.63 -6.95 4.48
N PHE A 121 -2.74 -6.34 5.26
CA PHE A 121 -2.79 -4.94 5.63
C PHE A 121 -1.44 -4.26 5.42
N LEU A 122 -1.48 -3.03 4.93
CA LEU A 122 -0.31 -2.17 4.78
C LEU A 122 -0.41 -1.00 5.76
N CYS A 123 0.57 -0.85 6.64
CA CYS A 123 0.74 0.37 7.42
C CYS A 123 1.25 1.48 6.51
N TYR A 124 0.69 2.69 6.61
CA TYR A 124 1.26 3.82 5.92
C TYR A 124 2.54 4.29 6.63
N VAL A 125 3.47 4.79 5.85
CA VAL A 125 4.70 5.43 6.31
C VAL A 125 4.70 6.85 5.78
N THR A 126 5.10 7.81 6.61
CA THR A 126 5.10 9.23 6.24
C THR A 126 6.47 9.69 5.73
N PRO A 127 6.56 10.84 5.03
CA PRO A 127 7.84 11.48 4.72
C PRO A 127 8.68 11.80 5.97
N ALA A 128 8.02 12.02 7.12
CA ALA A 128 8.68 12.35 8.37
C ALA A 128 9.24 11.14 9.11
N GLU A 129 9.02 9.91 8.63
CA GLU A 129 9.53 8.68 9.26
C GLU A 129 11.04 8.79 9.49
N HIS A 130 11.50 8.36 10.67
CA HIS A 130 12.89 8.47 11.15
C HIS A 130 13.43 9.92 11.34
N LEU A 131 12.65 10.96 10.99
CA LEU A 131 13.07 12.36 11.06
C LEU A 131 12.36 13.15 12.16
N GLY A 132 11.08 12.87 12.41
CA GLY A 132 10.32 13.60 13.41
C GLY A 132 8.86 13.17 13.49
N LEU A 133 8.09 13.87 14.34
CA LEU A 133 6.67 13.64 14.46
C LEU A 133 5.95 14.17 13.22
N PRO A 134 5.17 13.35 12.51
CA PRO A 134 4.47 13.76 11.30
C PRO A 134 3.37 14.78 11.60
N ASP A 135 3.18 15.73 10.70
CA ASP A 135 2.01 16.59 10.66
C ASP A 135 0.88 15.99 9.80
N ILE A 136 -0.22 16.73 9.62
CA ILE A 136 -1.38 16.28 8.84
C ILE A 136 -1.04 16.06 7.38
N ASP A 137 -0.18 16.89 6.80
CA ASP A 137 0.21 16.78 5.39
C ASP A 137 1.12 15.58 5.18
N ASP A 138 2.04 15.31 6.10
CA ASP A 138 2.87 14.11 6.10
C ASP A 138 2.00 12.84 6.17
N VAL A 139 1.01 12.81 7.06
CA VAL A 139 0.08 11.67 7.19
C VAL A 139 -0.71 11.48 5.89
N ARG A 140 -1.20 12.56 5.29
CA ARG A 140 -1.92 12.51 4.02
C ARG A 140 -1.04 11.94 2.91
N GLU A 141 0.21 12.40 2.79
CA GLU A 141 1.16 11.92 1.77
C GLU A 141 1.43 10.42 1.95
N GLY A 142 1.67 9.97 3.18
CA GLY A 142 1.89 8.57 3.51
C GLY A 142 0.69 7.67 3.20
N VAL A 143 -0.52 8.12 3.57
CA VAL A 143 -1.76 7.38 3.27
C VAL A 143 -2.00 7.26 1.77
N ILE A 144 -1.79 8.33 1.00
CA ILE A 144 -1.95 8.28 -0.45
C ILE A 144 -0.92 7.34 -1.09
N ALA A 145 0.36 7.40 -0.68
CA ALA A 145 1.39 6.50 -1.18
C ALA A 145 1.03 5.03 -0.93
N THR A 146 0.56 4.71 0.28
CA THR A 146 0.14 3.36 0.65
C THR A 146 -1.11 2.90 -0.11
N ARG A 147 -2.08 3.79 -0.34
CA ARG A 147 -3.26 3.49 -1.18
C ARG A 147 -2.88 3.19 -2.63
N ILE A 148 -1.87 3.88 -3.18
CA ILE A 148 -1.34 3.58 -4.51
C ILE A 148 -0.72 2.17 -4.53
N ALA A 149 0.08 1.83 -3.52
CA ALA A 149 0.67 0.51 -3.38
C ALA A 149 -0.38 -0.60 -3.29
N ALA A 150 -1.39 -0.42 -2.45
CA ALA A 150 -2.49 -1.37 -2.29
C ALA A 150 -3.29 -1.54 -3.57
N HIS A 151 -3.65 -0.44 -4.25
CA HIS A 151 -4.37 -0.49 -5.53
C HIS A 151 -3.58 -1.21 -6.62
N ALA A 152 -2.28 -0.96 -6.74
CA ALA A 152 -1.41 -1.67 -7.68
C ALA A 152 -1.35 -3.18 -7.38
N ALA A 153 -1.34 -3.55 -6.11
CA ALA A 153 -1.39 -4.96 -5.71
C ALA A 153 -2.76 -5.60 -6.01
N ASP A 154 -3.86 -4.87 -5.81
CA ASP A 154 -5.20 -5.34 -6.11
C ASP A 154 -5.40 -5.60 -7.61
N ILE A 155 -4.84 -4.76 -8.48
CA ILE A 155 -4.79 -5.00 -9.92
C ILE A 155 -4.00 -6.29 -10.22
N ALA A 156 -2.82 -6.46 -9.61
CA ALA A 156 -1.97 -7.63 -9.81
C ALA A 156 -2.65 -8.93 -9.32
N LYS A 157 -3.46 -8.85 -8.28
CA LYS A 157 -4.31 -9.97 -7.79
C LYS A 157 -5.54 -10.23 -8.66
N GLY A 158 -5.83 -9.39 -9.64
CA GLY A 158 -6.97 -9.54 -10.54
C GLY A 158 -8.30 -9.13 -9.93
N LEU A 159 -8.34 -8.25 -8.92
CA LEU A 159 -9.58 -7.80 -8.30
C LEU A 159 -10.40 -6.96 -9.29
N PRO A 160 -11.65 -7.38 -9.61
CA PRO A 160 -12.44 -6.75 -10.68
C PRO A 160 -12.69 -5.26 -10.46
N GLN A 161 -12.90 -4.83 -9.21
CA GLN A 161 -13.18 -3.43 -8.88
C GLN A 161 -11.96 -2.53 -9.13
N ALA A 162 -10.75 -3.00 -8.78
CA ALA A 162 -9.52 -2.27 -9.04
C ALA A 162 -9.28 -2.10 -10.54
N ILE A 163 -9.45 -3.18 -11.30
CA ILE A 163 -9.30 -3.17 -12.76
C ILE A 163 -10.36 -2.27 -13.42
N ALA A 164 -11.60 -2.28 -12.92
CA ALA A 164 -12.67 -1.44 -13.44
C ALA A 164 -12.36 0.05 -13.26
N TRP A 165 -11.87 0.44 -12.08
CA TRP A 165 -11.48 1.81 -11.79
C TRP A 165 -10.41 2.36 -12.75
N ASP A 166 -9.34 1.57 -13.02
CA ASP A 166 -8.34 1.94 -14.02
C ASP A 166 -8.89 2.01 -15.45
N ARG A 167 -9.86 1.14 -15.79
CA ARG A 167 -10.55 1.22 -17.11
C ARG A 167 -11.36 2.51 -17.24
N GLU A 168 -12.08 2.93 -16.20
CA GLU A 168 -12.80 4.21 -16.20
C GLU A 168 -11.82 5.38 -16.39
N MET A 169 -10.71 5.38 -15.67
CA MET A 169 -9.65 6.37 -15.85
C MET A 169 -9.10 6.35 -17.29
N ALA A 170 -8.89 5.16 -17.88
CA ALA A 170 -8.40 5.05 -19.25
C ALA A 170 -9.39 5.64 -20.27
N VAL A 171 -10.70 5.48 -20.06
CA VAL A 171 -11.75 6.09 -20.89
C VAL A 171 -11.73 7.62 -20.73
N ALA A 172 -11.65 8.12 -19.51
CA ALA A 172 -11.56 9.55 -19.24
C ALA A 172 -10.30 10.18 -19.89
N ARG A 173 -9.16 9.49 -19.81
CA ARG A 173 -7.91 9.91 -20.46
C ARG A 173 -8.02 9.93 -21.98
N LYS A 174 -8.61 8.90 -22.57
CA LYS A 174 -8.82 8.82 -24.03
C LYS A 174 -9.67 10.00 -24.53
N ASN A 175 -10.66 10.40 -23.77
CA ASN A 175 -11.59 11.47 -24.12
C ASN A 175 -11.07 12.87 -23.71
N LEU A 176 -9.90 12.96 -23.09
CA LEU A 176 -9.35 14.20 -22.49
C LEU A 176 -10.33 14.85 -21.49
N ASP A 177 -11.17 14.04 -20.84
CA ASP A 177 -12.14 14.46 -19.85
C ASP A 177 -11.45 14.71 -18.50
N TRP A 178 -10.99 15.93 -18.31
CA TRP A 178 -10.25 16.30 -17.11
C TRP A 178 -11.09 16.28 -15.83
N PRO A 179 -12.33 16.77 -15.81
CA PRO A 179 -13.18 16.64 -14.64
C PRO A 179 -13.30 15.20 -14.16
N GLU A 180 -13.51 14.26 -15.08
CA GLU A 180 -13.64 12.84 -14.74
C GLU A 180 -12.31 12.22 -14.32
N GLN A 181 -11.19 12.57 -14.96
CA GLN A 181 -9.86 12.11 -14.52
C GLN A 181 -9.54 12.54 -13.09
N ILE A 182 -9.91 13.78 -12.73
CA ILE A 182 -9.70 14.30 -11.37
C ILE A 182 -10.63 13.61 -10.38
N ARG A 183 -11.90 13.41 -10.73
CA ARG A 183 -12.86 12.68 -9.90
C ARG A 183 -12.39 11.25 -9.58
N LEU A 184 -11.79 10.58 -10.56
CA LEU A 184 -11.28 9.22 -10.44
C LEU A 184 -9.92 9.12 -9.76
N ALA A 185 -9.21 10.24 -9.55
CA ALA A 185 -7.89 10.22 -8.95
C ALA A 185 -7.92 9.76 -7.48
N LEU A 186 -6.89 9.04 -7.03
CA LEU A 186 -6.70 8.68 -5.61
C LEU A 186 -6.53 9.92 -4.72
N ASP A 187 -5.90 10.98 -5.25
CA ASP A 187 -5.83 12.31 -4.63
C ASP A 187 -6.33 13.38 -5.60
N PRO A 188 -7.66 13.62 -5.66
CA PRO A 188 -8.24 14.60 -6.57
C PRO A 188 -7.82 16.03 -6.27
N VAL A 189 -7.54 16.36 -5.00
CA VAL A 189 -7.12 17.70 -4.59
C VAL A 189 -5.74 18.03 -5.15
N LYS A 190 -4.79 17.12 -5.01
CA LYS A 190 -3.43 17.26 -5.56
C LYS A 190 -3.47 17.28 -7.09
N ALA A 191 -4.26 16.40 -7.70
CA ALA A 191 -4.42 16.33 -9.16
C ALA A 191 -4.97 17.64 -9.73
N GLN A 192 -6.03 18.21 -9.13
CA GLN A 192 -6.63 19.50 -9.52
C GLN A 192 -5.61 20.63 -9.38
N ALA A 193 -4.93 20.73 -8.23
CA ALA A 193 -3.95 21.78 -7.98
C ALA A 193 -2.79 21.77 -9.00
N TYR A 194 -2.33 20.56 -9.39
CA TYR A 194 -1.29 20.44 -10.42
C TYR A 194 -1.80 20.84 -11.80
N ARG A 195 -3.05 20.49 -12.15
CA ARG A 195 -3.64 20.89 -13.42
C ARG A 195 -3.77 22.41 -13.50
N ASP A 196 -4.36 23.04 -12.50
CA ASP A 196 -4.59 24.50 -12.48
C ASP A 196 -3.28 25.31 -12.53
N LYS A 197 -2.25 24.82 -11.87
CA LYS A 197 -0.91 25.44 -11.89
C LYS A 197 -0.22 25.37 -13.26
N LYS A 198 -0.52 24.34 -14.06
CA LYS A 198 0.25 23.99 -15.26
C LYS A 198 -0.50 24.22 -16.57
N ASN A 199 -1.82 24.41 -16.54
CA ASN A 199 -2.66 24.52 -17.73
C ASN A 199 -3.68 25.64 -17.55
N LYS A 200 -4.19 26.18 -18.67
CA LYS A 200 -5.36 27.05 -18.67
C LYS A 200 -6.65 26.21 -18.67
N ALA A 201 -7.75 26.81 -18.27
CA ALA A 201 -9.04 26.13 -18.19
C ALA A 201 -9.51 25.60 -19.56
N GLU A 202 -9.21 26.32 -20.62
CA GLU A 202 -9.55 26.02 -22.01
C GLU A 202 -8.63 24.99 -22.68
N ASP A 203 -7.51 24.60 -22.05
CA ASP A 203 -6.56 23.65 -22.65
C ASP A 203 -7.18 22.25 -22.75
N GLU A 204 -7.42 21.77 -23.96
CA GLU A 204 -7.93 20.42 -24.23
C GLU A 204 -6.90 19.35 -23.84
N ALA A 205 -5.65 19.51 -24.29
CA ALA A 205 -4.54 18.63 -23.89
C ALA A 205 -3.73 19.26 -22.72
N CYS A 206 -2.95 18.43 -21.99
CA CYS A 206 -2.06 18.97 -20.98
C CYS A 206 -0.87 19.70 -21.61
N SER A 207 -0.30 20.67 -20.88
CA SER A 207 0.84 21.47 -21.33
C SER A 207 2.12 20.68 -21.59
N MET A 208 2.21 19.40 -21.13
CA MET A 208 3.37 18.53 -21.37
C MET A 208 3.56 18.22 -22.86
N CYS A 209 2.49 17.89 -23.57
CA CYS A 209 2.53 17.50 -24.99
C CYS A 209 1.90 18.60 -25.90
N GLY A 210 0.98 19.43 -25.37
CA GLY A 210 0.28 20.46 -26.14
C GLY A 210 -0.33 19.92 -27.44
N ASP A 211 0.01 20.55 -28.54
CA ASP A 211 -0.47 20.16 -29.87
C ASP A 211 0.02 18.80 -30.36
N TYR A 212 1.10 18.27 -29.77
CA TYR A 212 1.67 16.96 -30.10
C TYR A 212 1.13 15.84 -29.20
N CYS A 213 0.00 16.05 -28.54
CA CYS A 213 -0.62 15.04 -27.69
C CYS A 213 -1.04 13.82 -28.55
N ALA A 214 -0.40 12.67 -28.32
CA ALA A 214 -0.68 11.45 -29.06
C ALA A 214 -2.15 11.01 -28.93
N VAL A 215 -2.76 11.19 -27.76
CA VAL A 215 -4.17 10.87 -27.53
C VAL A 215 -5.08 11.71 -28.41
N LYS A 216 -4.81 13.02 -28.49
CA LYS A 216 -5.56 13.97 -29.34
C LYS A 216 -5.39 13.61 -30.83
N ILE A 217 -4.15 13.45 -31.29
CA ILE A 217 -3.84 13.17 -32.69
C ILE A 217 -4.48 11.86 -33.15
N VAL A 218 -4.34 10.78 -32.36
CA VAL A 218 -4.93 9.47 -32.71
C VAL A 218 -6.46 9.54 -32.67
N GLY A 219 -7.03 10.23 -31.69
CA GLY A 219 -8.48 10.45 -31.63
C GLY A 219 -9.03 11.11 -32.89
N GLN A 220 -8.44 12.22 -33.30
CA GLN A 220 -8.81 12.96 -34.52
C GLN A 220 -8.66 12.09 -35.78
N TYR A 221 -7.58 11.31 -35.88
CA TYR A 221 -7.36 10.41 -37.01
C TYR A 221 -8.45 9.34 -37.10
N LEU A 222 -8.78 8.69 -35.97
CA LEU A 222 -9.79 7.63 -35.93
C LEU A 222 -11.20 8.17 -36.25
N GLU A 223 -11.54 9.35 -35.76
CA GLU A 223 -12.82 9.99 -36.07
C GLU A 223 -12.96 10.35 -37.55
N ALA A 224 -11.89 10.87 -38.15
CA ALA A 224 -11.87 11.19 -39.55
C ALA A 224 -12.04 9.97 -40.45
N HIS A 225 -11.58 8.78 -40.03
CA HIS A 225 -11.72 7.52 -40.78
C HIS A 225 -13.04 6.81 -40.52
N ARG A 226 -13.66 6.97 -39.35
CA ARG A 226 -15.02 6.43 -39.07
C ARG A 226 -16.11 7.08 -39.92
N LYS A 227 -15.96 8.35 -40.31
CA LYS A 227 -16.91 9.07 -41.14
C LYS A 227 -16.79 8.70 -42.63
N LYS A 228 -15.80 7.89 -43.02
CA LYS A 228 -15.57 7.45 -44.38
C LYS A 228 -16.00 5.99 -44.68
N GLN A 229 -16.45 5.29 -43.64
CA GLN A 229 -17.09 3.98 -43.73
C GLN A 229 -18.61 4.11 -43.52
#